data_d4520ba048f14f15a7f275c3d362f207
#
_entry.id   d4520ba048f14f15a7f275c3d362f207
#
_cell.length_a   1.000
_cell.length_b   1.000
_cell.length_c   1.000
_cell.angle_alpha   90.00
_cell.angle_beta   90.00
_cell.angle_gamma   90.00
#
_symmetry.space_group_name_H-M   'P 1'
#
loop_
_entity.id
_entity.type
_entity.pdbx_description
1 polymer ?
#
loop_
_entity_poly.entity_id
_entity_poly.type
_entity_poly.pdbx_seq_one_letter_code
_entity_poly.pdbx_strand_id
1 'polypeptide(L)' 'MTLPEDPMMLFSFNNMKLRDNYSSLDELCDDMHLQKEMLVQKLESAGFEYSQENNKFW' A
#
# COMPACT_ATOMS: atom_id res chain seq x y z
N MET A 1 4.11 -0.68 14.66
CA MET A 1 2.70 -0.72 14.28
C MET A 1 2.46 -1.88 13.32
N THR A 2 1.45 -2.68 13.60
CA THR A 2 1.11 -3.81 12.74
C THR A 2 0.18 -3.37 11.62
N LEU A 3 0.43 -3.90 10.43
CA LEU A 3 -0.47 -3.63 9.30
C LEU A 3 -1.75 -4.44 9.44
N PRO A 4 -2.87 -3.92 8.95
CA PRO A 4 -4.09 -4.71 8.88
C PRO A 4 -3.88 -5.96 8.02
N GLU A 5 -4.45 -7.08 8.45
CA GLU A 5 -4.38 -8.30 7.66
C GLU A 5 -5.51 -8.39 6.64
N ASP A 6 -6.62 -7.71 6.90
CA ASP A 6 -7.74 -7.67 5.99
C ASP A 6 -7.37 -6.83 4.76
N PRO A 7 -7.48 -7.39 3.54
CA PRO A 7 -7.09 -6.66 2.33
C PRO A 7 -7.82 -5.34 2.14
N MET A 8 -9.10 -5.25 2.51
CA MET A 8 -9.84 -4.00 2.39
C MET A 8 -9.31 -2.94 3.34
N MET A 9 -9.01 -3.34 4.56
CA MET A 9 -8.45 -2.42 5.55
C MET A 9 -7.03 -2.02 5.16
N LEU A 10 -6.26 -2.97 4.64
CA LEU A 10 -4.90 -2.70 4.18
C LEU A 10 -4.92 -1.72 3.00
N PHE A 11 -5.86 -1.91 2.08
CA PHE A 11 -6.07 -1.02 0.95
C PHE A 11 -6.34 0.41 1.43
N SER A 12 -7.28 0.57 2.36
CA SER A 12 -7.63 1.88 2.88
C SER A 12 -6.47 2.53 3.64
N PHE A 13 -5.78 1.74 4.45
CA PHE A 13 -4.63 2.20 5.21
C PHE A 13 -3.53 2.72 4.29
N ASN A 14 -3.18 1.93 3.28
CA ASN A 14 -2.10 2.31 2.37
C ASN A 14 -2.47 3.54 1.55
N ASN A 15 -3.70 3.62 1.07
CA ASN A 15 -4.12 4.79 0.29
C ASN A 15 -4.12 6.06 1.13
N MET A 16 -4.50 5.95 2.41
CA MET A 16 -4.45 7.08 3.32
C MET A 16 -3.01 7.57 3.50
N LYS A 17 -2.09 6.63 3.72
CA LYS A 17 -0.69 6.98 3.91
C LYS A 17 -0.06 7.56 2.65
N LEU A 18 -0.37 6.99 1.50
CA LEU A 18 0.13 7.50 0.23
C LEU A 18 -0.38 8.90 -0.05
N ARG A 19 -1.63 9.17 0.30
CA ARG A 19 -2.22 10.49 0.10
C ARG A 19 -1.59 11.53 1.03
N ASP A 20 -1.38 11.17 2.29
CA ASP A 20 -1.04 12.14 3.33
C ASP A 20 0.45 12.24 3.63
N ASN A 21 1.21 11.16 3.49
CA ASN A 21 2.58 11.11 4.00
C ASN A 21 3.65 10.71 2.99
N TYR A 22 3.31 10.00 1.93
CA TYR A 22 4.30 9.47 0.99
C TYR A 22 3.93 9.80 -0.44
N SER A 23 4.94 10.12 -1.24
CA SER A 23 4.72 10.45 -2.65
C SER A 23 4.82 9.22 -3.56
N SER A 24 5.21 8.07 -3.02
CA SER A 24 5.29 6.83 -3.79
C SER A 24 5.17 5.63 -2.86
N LEU A 25 4.85 4.48 -3.46
CA LEU A 25 4.78 3.24 -2.70
C LEU A 25 6.17 2.82 -2.19
N ASP A 26 7.22 3.12 -2.96
CA ASP A 26 8.58 2.83 -2.53
C ASP A 26 8.92 3.59 -1.26
N GLU A 27 8.54 4.85 -1.16
CA GLU A 27 8.78 5.64 0.03
C GLU A 27 8.04 5.08 1.24
N LEU A 28 6.79 4.69 1.05
CA LEU A 28 5.99 4.10 2.11
C LEU A 28 6.64 2.84 2.64
N CYS A 29 7.02 1.95 1.74
CA CYS A 29 7.60 0.66 2.14
C CYS A 29 8.97 0.84 2.80
N ASP A 30 9.77 1.77 2.31
CA ASP A 30 11.08 2.04 2.86
C ASP A 30 10.97 2.59 4.29
N ASP A 31 10.11 3.57 4.49
CA ASP A 31 9.94 4.21 5.79
C ASP A 31 9.33 3.26 6.83
N MET A 32 8.39 2.44 6.42
CA MET A 32 7.71 1.50 7.31
C MET A 32 8.39 0.14 7.38
N HIS A 33 9.53 -0.03 6.70
CA HIS A 33 10.29 -1.29 6.67
C HIS A 33 9.45 -2.45 6.16
N LEU A 34 8.71 -2.22 5.10
CA LEU A 34 7.86 -3.24 4.49
C LEU A 34 8.49 -3.73 3.18
N GLN A 35 8.22 -4.99 2.86
CA GLN A 35 8.61 -5.53 1.56
C GLN A 35 7.54 -5.20 0.53
N LYS A 36 7.89 -4.37 -0.43
CA LYS A 36 6.96 -3.89 -1.45
C LYS A 36 6.28 -5.05 -2.19
N GLU A 37 7.07 -6.06 -2.56
CA GLU A 37 6.54 -7.19 -3.31
C GLU A 37 5.46 -7.94 -2.54
N MET A 38 5.66 -8.14 -1.24
CA MET A 38 4.68 -8.83 -0.41
C MET A 38 3.41 -8.00 -0.26
N LEU A 39 3.56 -6.70 -0.07
CA LEU A 39 2.43 -5.80 0.07
C LEU A 39 1.60 -5.77 -1.21
N VAL A 40 2.25 -5.59 -2.34
CA VAL A 40 1.58 -5.56 -3.64
C VAL A 40 0.88 -6.88 -3.92
N GLN A 41 1.57 -8.00 -3.66
CA GLN A 41 1.01 -9.32 -3.91
C GLN A 41 -0.24 -9.57 -3.06
N LYS A 42 -0.21 -9.14 -1.81
CA LYS A 42 -1.35 -9.31 -0.91
C LYS A 42 -2.56 -8.53 -1.40
N LEU A 43 -2.35 -7.31 -1.85
CA LEU A 43 -3.44 -6.48 -2.38
C LEU A 43 -3.91 -6.95 -3.74
N GLU A 44 -3.00 -7.43 -4.59
CA GLU A 44 -3.39 -7.98 -5.88
C GLU A 44 -4.26 -9.22 -5.72
N SER A 45 -4.00 -10.02 -4.71
CA SER A 45 -4.81 -11.22 -4.47
C SER A 45 -6.25 -10.86 -4.11
N ALA A 46 -6.49 -9.64 -3.68
CA ALA A 46 -7.83 -9.13 -3.37
C ALA A 46 -8.41 -8.29 -4.51
N GLY A 47 -7.69 -8.18 -5.62
CA GLY A 47 -8.17 -7.45 -6.79
C GLY A 47 -7.74 -5.99 -6.86
N PHE A 48 -6.83 -5.55 -5.99
CA PHE A 48 -6.34 -4.18 -6.00
C PHE A 48 -4.99 -4.09 -6.67
N GLU A 49 -4.80 -3.06 -7.50
CA GLU A 49 -3.52 -2.82 -8.17
C GLU A 49 -3.02 -1.43 -7.81
N TYR A 50 -1.69 -1.31 -7.68
CA TYR A 50 -1.09 -0.01 -7.43
C TYR A 50 -0.95 0.79 -8.73
N SER A 51 -1.47 2.02 -8.71
CA SER A 51 -1.30 2.95 -9.82
C SER A 51 -0.19 3.93 -9.47
N GLN A 52 0.94 3.77 -10.13
CA GLN A 52 2.07 4.66 -9.91
C GLN A 52 1.74 6.09 -10.33
N GLU A 53 0.98 6.23 -11.39
CA GLU A 53 0.57 7.53 -11.91
C GLU A 53 -0.29 8.31 -10.93
N ASN A 54 -1.19 7.60 -10.23
CA ASN A 54 -2.10 8.23 -9.28
C ASN A 54 -1.67 8.06 -7.83
N ASN A 55 -0.58 7.33 -7.61
CA ASN A 55 -0.03 7.06 -6.27
C ASN A 55 -1.07 6.50 -5.32
N LYS A 56 -1.79 5.49 -5.78
CA LYS A 56 -2.79 4.82 -4.96
C LYS A 56 -3.09 3.43 -5.50
N PHE A 57 -3.69 2.61 -4.65
CA PHE A 57 -4.26 1.34 -5.08
C PHE A 57 -5.71 1.56 -5.51
N TRP A 58 -6.17 0.78 -6.49
CA TRP A 58 -7.57 0.83 -6.92
C TRP A 58 -8.07 -0.46 -7.55
#